data_341759029934d717744663e3508f1674
#
_entry.id   341759029934d717744663e3508f1674
#
_cell.length_a   1.000
_cell.length_b   1.000
_cell.length_c   1.000
_cell.angle_alpha   90.00
_cell.angle_beta   90.00
_cell.angle_gamma   90.00
#
_symmetry.space_group_name_H-M   'P 1'
#
loop_
_entity.id
_entity.type
_entity.pdbx_description
1 polymer ?
#
loop_
_entity_poly.entity_id
_entity_poly.type
_entity_poly.pdbx_seq_one_letter_code
_entity_poly.pdbx_strand_id
1 'polypeptide(L)'
;MSDEIVNRVASSALITFNLEEYYHAGERVVYDIRQNLFQDLILKEKEFRAFVKEYDWQKYEGKNVAITCSTDAVIPTWAYMLLATKINPFANLVVFGDLNALEQALFQQALDKIDLDQFKDQRVVVKGCSNVEVPVFAYVETIRLLQPLAKSIMYGEPCSTVPIYKKPN
;
A
#
# COMPACT_ATOMS: atom_id res chain seq x y z
N MET A 1 50.43 -3.24 20.25
CA MET A 1 49.62 -3.29 19.02
C MET A 1 48.17 -3.24 19.45
N SER A 2 47.53 -2.09 19.30
CA SER A 2 46.11 -1.98 19.56
C SER A 2 45.38 -2.53 18.35
N ASP A 3 44.71 -3.67 18.48
CA ASP A 3 43.72 -4.12 17.49
C ASP A 3 42.57 -3.10 17.46
N GLU A 4 42.63 -2.20 16.51
CA GLU A 4 41.49 -1.34 16.17
C GLU A 4 40.37 -2.28 15.76
N ILE A 5 39.32 -2.35 16.58
CA ILE A 5 38.05 -3.03 16.23
C ILE A 5 37.45 -2.23 15.10
N VAL A 6 37.82 -2.54 13.86
CA VAL A 6 37.21 -1.97 12.67
C VAL A 6 35.73 -2.40 12.67
N ASN A 7 34.85 -1.46 12.90
CA ASN A 7 33.41 -1.69 12.82
C ASN A 7 33.05 -2.06 11.35
N ARG A 8 33.09 -3.37 11.06
CA ARG A 8 32.80 -3.92 9.72
C ARG A 8 31.39 -3.58 9.21
N VAL A 9 30.49 -3.22 10.10
CA VAL A 9 29.12 -2.78 9.75
C VAL A 9 29.15 -1.36 9.17
N ALA A 10 29.98 -0.49 9.69
CA ALA A 10 30.14 0.88 9.16
C ALA A 10 30.92 0.93 7.84
N SER A 11 31.74 -0.09 7.53
CA SER A 11 32.53 -0.18 6.29
C SER A 11 31.85 -0.96 5.16
N SER A 12 30.75 -1.68 5.45
CA SER A 12 29.94 -2.32 4.41
C SER A 12 28.95 -1.29 3.87
N ALA A 13 29.00 -1.01 2.57
CA ALA A 13 28.03 -0.15 1.86
C ALA A 13 26.67 -0.86 1.83
N LEU A 14 26.02 -0.96 2.98
CA LEU A 14 24.66 -1.49 3.14
C LEU A 14 23.67 -0.34 3.05
N ILE A 15 22.70 -0.45 2.16
CA ILE A 15 21.57 0.46 2.09
C ILE A 15 20.40 -0.17 2.82
N THR A 16 19.83 0.54 3.77
CA THR A 16 18.60 0.13 4.43
C THR A 16 17.39 0.60 3.64
N PHE A 17 16.52 -0.34 3.31
CA PHE A 17 15.21 -0.08 2.71
C PHE A 17 14.15 -0.27 3.81
N ASN A 18 13.71 0.83 4.42
CA ASN A 18 12.75 0.78 5.50
C ASN A 18 11.33 1.00 4.96
N LEU A 19 10.53 -0.08 4.95
CA LEU A 19 9.15 -0.04 4.43
C LEU A 19 8.22 0.86 5.24
N GLU A 20 8.51 1.13 6.51
CA GLU A 20 7.70 2.04 7.32
C GLU A 20 7.72 3.49 6.80
N GLU A 21 8.79 3.90 6.11
CA GLU A 21 8.91 5.23 5.51
C GLU A 21 7.94 5.46 4.35
N TYR A 22 7.39 4.38 3.80
CA TYR A 22 6.42 4.40 2.69
C TYR A 22 4.97 4.25 3.16
N TYR A 23 4.76 4.19 4.49
CA TYR A 23 3.42 4.14 5.07
C TYR A 23 2.71 5.49 4.89
N HIS A 24 1.49 5.46 4.37
CA HIS A 24 0.66 6.66 4.24
C HIS A 24 -0.15 6.88 5.53
N ALA A 25 0.04 8.02 6.19
CA ALA A 25 -0.57 8.32 7.50
C ALA A 25 -2.04 8.75 7.45
N GLY A 26 -2.64 8.91 6.25
CA GLY A 26 -4.03 9.36 6.10
C GLY A 26 -5.07 8.36 6.63
N GLU A 27 -6.23 8.86 7.00
CA GLU A 27 -7.36 8.04 7.49
C GLU A 27 -7.83 7.04 6.45
N ARG A 28 -8.16 5.81 6.89
CA ARG A 28 -8.77 4.75 6.07
C ARG A 28 -10.25 4.69 6.36
N VAL A 29 -11.06 4.72 5.31
CA VAL A 29 -12.52 4.67 5.39
C VAL A 29 -13.07 3.63 4.42
N VAL A 30 -14.05 2.88 4.85
CA VAL A 30 -14.81 1.97 3.98
C VAL A 30 -16.13 2.62 3.59
N TYR A 31 -16.40 2.71 2.29
CA TYR A 31 -17.72 2.97 1.76
C TYR A 31 -18.37 1.64 1.38
N ASP A 32 -19.34 1.20 2.14
CA ASP A 32 -20.09 -0.02 1.86
C ASP A 32 -21.38 0.31 1.09
N ILE A 33 -21.45 -0.11 -0.18
CA ILE A 33 -22.62 0.13 -1.03
C ILE A 33 -23.87 -0.60 -0.54
N ARG A 34 -23.73 -1.56 0.37
CA ARG A 34 -24.86 -2.22 1.03
C ARG A 34 -25.87 -1.20 1.58
N GLN A 35 -25.40 -0.09 2.13
CA GLN A 35 -26.25 0.99 2.66
C GLN A 35 -27.23 1.57 1.64
N ASN A 36 -26.97 1.39 0.35
CA ASN A 36 -27.77 1.90 -0.76
C ASN A 36 -28.71 0.85 -1.35
N LEU A 37 -28.71 -0.38 -0.82
CA LEU A 37 -29.52 -1.46 -1.34
C LEU A 37 -30.89 -1.53 -0.69
N PHE A 38 -31.88 -1.82 -1.49
CA PHE A 38 -33.20 -2.20 -0.98
C PHE A 38 -33.14 -3.64 -0.44
N GLN A 39 -33.50 -3.81 0.83
CA GLN A 39 -33.47 -5.10 1.55
C GLN A 39 -32.13 -5.83 1.45
N ASP A 40 -31.02 -5.10 1.42
CA ASP A 40 -29.65 -5.64 1.28
C ASP A 40 -29.41 -6.48 0.00
N LEU A 41 -30.28 -6.38 -1.00
CA LEU A 41 -30.24 -7.26 -2.18
C LEU A 41 -30.22 -6.50 -3.51
N ILE A 42 -30.97 -5.41 -3.65
CA ILE A 42 -31.23 -4.79 -4.94
C ILE A 42 -30.85 -3.32 -4.93
N LEU A 43 -30.03 -2.90 -5.91
CA LEU A 43 -29.75 -1.50 -6.17
C LEU A 43 -30.88 -0.94 -7.09
N LYS A 44 -31.67 -0.03 -6.56
CA LYS A 44 -32.68 0.69 -7.34
C LYS A 44 -32.05 1.93 -7.97
N GLU A 45 -31.86 1.93 -9.27
CA GLU A 45 -31.09 2.98 -9.99
C GLU A 45 -31.57 4.39 -9.69
N LYS A 46 -32.88 4.66 -9.78
CA LYS A 46 -33.43 6.00 -9.57
C LYS A 46 -33.16 6.52 -8.16
N GLU A 47 -33.37 5.68 -7.15
CA GLU A 47 -33.14 6.01 -5.74
C GLU A 47 -31.64 6.23 -5.47
N PHE A 48 -30.80 5.36 -6.02
CA PHE A 48 -29.35 5.47 -5.87
C PHE A 48 -28.80 6.74 -6.52
N ARG A 49 -29.24 7.09 -7.72
CA ARG A 49 -28.82 8.34 -8.38
C ARG A 49 -29.28 9.59 -7.61
N ALA A 50 -30.48 9.57 -7.04
CA ALA A 50 -30.95 10.67 -6.18
C ALA A 50 -30.08 10.79 -4.92
N PHE A 51 -29.79 9.68 -4.25
CA PHE A 51 -28.89 9.65 -3.10
C PHE A 51 -27.49 10.21 -3.45
N VAL A 52 -26.89 9.75 -4.54
CA VAL A 52 -25.55 10.17 -4.98
C VAL A 52 -25.50 11.67 -5.27
N LYS A 53 -26.60 12.27 -5.72
CA LYS A 53 -26.69 13.70 -6.02
C LYS A 53 -26.71 14.56 -4.75
N GLU A 54 -27.36 14.08 -3.69
CA GLU A 54 -27.62 14.86 -2.47
C GLU A 54 -26.61 14.60 -1.35
N TYR A 55 -25.87 13.49 -1.44
CA TYR A 55 -24.94 13.07 -0.39
C TYR A 55 -23.74 14.01 -0.29
N ASP A 56 -23.31 14.30 0.95
CA ASP A 56 -22.10 15.10 1.22
C ASP A 56 -20.83 14.27 1.02
N TRP A 57 -20.23 14.39 -0.16
CA TRP A 57 -19.00 13.72 -0.54
C TRP A 57 -17.74 14.41 0.00
N GLN A 58 -17.84 15.68 0.41
CA GLN A 58 -16.71 16.43 0.95
C GLN A 58 -16.16 15.82 2.26
N LYS A 59 -16.96 15.04 2.97
CA LYS A 59 -16.51 14.31 4.17
C LYS A 59 -15.37 13.34 3.92
N TYR A 60 -15.08 13.01 2.67
CA TYR A 60 -13.93 12.16 2.28
C TYR A 60 -12.66 12.96 1.97
N GLU A 61 -12.65 14.26 2.21
CA GLU A 61 -11.50 15.14 1.97
C GLU A 61 -10.24 14.58 2.62
N GLY A 62 -9.20 14.34 1.79
CA GLY A 62 -7.90 13.84 2.22
C GLY A 62 -7.86 12.38 2.72
N LYS A 63 -8.99 11.67 2.72
CA LYS A 63 -9.07 10.28 3.21
C LYS A 63 -8.73 9.26 2.13
N ASN A 64 -8.38 8.06 2.59
CA ASN A 64 -8.18 6.89 1.73
C ASN A 64 -9.44 6.03 1.82
N VAL A 65 -10.08 5.74 0.69
CA VAL A 65 -11.41 5.13 0.66
C VAL A 65 -11.40 3.81 -0.08
N ALA A 66 -11.88 2.76 0.59
CA ALA A 66 -12.21 1.48 -0.03
C ALA A 66 -13.72 1.41 -0.30
N ILE A 67 -14.11 1.19 -1.54
CA ILE A 67 -15.51 0.95 -1.92
C ILE A 67 -15.73 -0.56 -1.95
N THR A 68 -16.70 -1.04 -1.19
CA THR A 68 -17.00 -2.47 -1.09
C THR A 68 -18.50 -2.74 -1.06
N CYS A 69 -18.88 -4.00 -1.10
CA CYS A 69 -20.21 -4.49 -0.77
C CYS A 69 -20.08 -5.65 0.22
N SER A 70 -20.57 -5.47 1.44
CA SER A 70 -20.48 -6.47 2.51
C SER A 70 -21.59 -7.53 2.48
N THR A 71 -22.48 -7.49 1.49
CA THR A 71 -23.57 -8.48 1.30
C THR A 71 -23.41 -9.20 -0.04
N ASP A 72 -23.99 -10.38 -0.12
CA ASP A 72 -24.04 -11.17 -1.36
C ASP A 72 -25.15 -10.65 -2.28
N ALA A 73 -24.90 -9.51 -2.89
CA ALA A 73 -25.80 -8.84 -3.83
C ALA A 73 -25.11 -8.61 -5.17
N VAL A 74 -25.87 -8.70 -6.25
CA VAL A 74 -25.38 -8.37 -7.59
C VAL A 74 -25.48 -6.86 -7.79
N ILE A 75 -24.34 -6.18 -7.72
CA ILE A 75 -24.24 -4.76 -7.92
C ILE A 75 -23.82 -4.48 -9.36
N PRO A 76 -24.56 -3.66 -10.12
CA PRO A 76 -24.13 -3.23 -11.45
C PRO A 76 -22.80 -2.47 -11.37
N THR A 77 -21.85 -2.80 -12.23
CA THR A 77 -20.49 -2.20 -12.22
C THR A 77 -20.52 -0.67 -12.31
N TRP A 78 -21.47 -0.12 -13.05
CA TRP A 78 -21.63 1.35 -13.17
C TRP A 78 -21.88 2.04 -11.82
N ALA A 79 -22.48 1.35 -10.84
CA ALA A 79 -22.74 1.94 -9.53
C ALA A 79 -21.42 2.23 -8.78
N TYR A 80 -20.47 1.31 -8.83
CA TYR A 80 -19.12 1.56 -8.28
C TYR A 80 -18.39 2.68 -9.03
N MET A 81 -18.52 2.73 -10.36
CA MET A 81 -17.94 3.79 -11.17
C MET A 81 -18.53 5.15 -10.79
N LEU A 82 -19.85 5.23 -10.59
CA LEU A 82 -20.54 6.45 -10.18
C LEU A 82 -20.07 6.93 -8.80
N LEU A 83 -19.94 6.02 -7.82
CA LEU A 83 -19.39 6.35 -6.50
C LEU A 83 -17.96 6.89 -6.62
N ALA A 84 -17.12 6.23 -7.39
CA ALA A 84 -15.73 6.66 -7.60
C ALA A 84 -15.67 8.09 -8.17
N THR A 85 -16.54 8.46 -9.13
CA THR A 85 -16.58 9.82 -9.68
C THR A 85 -16.93 10.88 -8.64
N LYS A 86 -17.63 10.51 -7.56
CA LYS A 86 -18.03 11.40 -6.49
C LYS A 86 -17.01 11.50 -5.37
N ILE A 87 -16.32 10.42 -5.08
CA ILE A 87 -15.34 10.36 -3.99
C ILE A 87 -13.97 10.86 -4.44
N ASN A 88 -13.53 10.53 -5.66
CA ASN A 88 -12.21 10.91 -6.20
C ASN A 88 -11.88 12.41 -6.11
N PRO A 89 -12.79 13.37 -6.30
CA PRO A 89 -12.45 14.79 -6.21
C PRO A 89 -11.98 15.22 -4.81
N PHE A 90 -12.32 14.48 -3.78
CA PHE A 90 -12.04 14.80 -2.38
C PHE A 90 -11.01 13.87 -1.75
N ALA A 91 -11.09 12.57 -2.03
CA ALA A 91 -10.24 11.57 -1.41
C ALA A 91 -8.79 11.63 -1.93
N ASN A 92 -7.85 11.18 -1.09
CA ASN A 92 -6.47 10.97 -1.52
C ASN A 92 -6.34 9.75 -2.44
N LEU A 93 -7.03 8.66 -2.11
CA LEU A 93 -7.05 7.43 -2.90
C LEU A 93 -8.40 6.75 -2.78
N VAL A 94 -8.90 6.23 -3.89
CA VAL A 94 -10.14 5.42 -3.94
C VAL A 94 -9.82 4.09 -4.60
N VAL A 95 -10.18 2.99 -3.95
CA VAL A 95 -9.99 1.64 -4.48
C VAL A 95 -11.28 0.83 -4.34
N PHE A 96 -11.43 -0.21 -5.15
CA PHE A 96 -12.43 -1.25 -4.94
C PHE A 96 -11.84 -2.37 -4.09
N GLY A 97 -12.53 -2.76 -3.04
CA GLY A 97 -12.14 -3.85 -2.16
C GLY A 97 -12.29 -3.51 -0.68
N ASP A 98 -11.59 -4.24 0.15
CA ASP A 98 -11.53 -4.06 1.59
C ASP A 98 -10.34 -3.18 2.04
N LEU A 99 -10.14 -3.07 3.35
CA LEU A 99 -9.01 -2.33 3.90
C LEU A 99 -7.66 -2.93 3.51
N ASN A 100 -7.57 -4.25 3.30
CA ASN A 100 -6.32 -4.86 2.83
C ASN A 100 -5.99 -4.43 1.40
N ALA A 101 -6.99 -4.40 0.52
CA ALA A 101 -6.83 -3.89 -0.84
C ALA A 101 -6.40 -2.41 -0.84
N LEU A 102 -6.95 -1.61 0.07
CA LEU A 102 -6.57 -0.22 0.23
C LEU A 102 -5.12 -0.06 0.71
N GLU A 103 -4.68 -0.82 1.71
CA GLU A 103 -3.29 -0.81 2.18
C GLU A 103 -2.31 -1.23 1.08
N GLN A 104 -2.63 -2.28 0.33
CA GLN A 104 -1.80 -2.71 -0.80
C GLN A 104 -1.67 -1.61 -1.84
N ALA A 105 -2.76 -0.94 -2.19
CA ALA A 105 -2.75 0.16 -3.18
C ALA A 105 -1.95 1.37 -2.69
N LEU A 106 -2.03 1.72 -1.40
CA LEU A 106 -1.24 2.80 -0.81
C LEU A 106 0.25 2.50 -0.85
N PHE A 107 0.67 1.29 -0.47
CA PHE A 107 2.07 0.87 -0.57
C PHE A 107 2.53 0.81 -2.02
N GLN A 108 1.72 0.27 -2.94
CA GLN A 108 2.06 0.24 -4.37
C GLN A 108 2.31 1.66 -4.89
N GLN A 109 1.42 2.60 -4.60
CA GLN A 109 1.55 3.99 -5.04
C GLN A 109 2.82 4.66 -4.48
N ALA A 110 3.21 4.34 -3.24
CA ALA A 110 4.42 4.86 -2.64
C ALA A 110 5.68 4.22 -3.25
N LEU A 111 5.68 2.89 -3.44
CA LEU A 111 6.79 2.15 -4.02
C LEU A 111 7.05 2.51 -5.49
N ASP A 112 6.00 2.81 -6.25
CA ASP A 112 6.11 3.22 -7.67
C ASP A 112 6.85 4.56 -7.86
N LYS A 113 6.98 5.37 -6.81
CA LYS A 113 7.65 6.68 -6.84
C LYS A 113 9.12 6.63 -6.44
N ILE A 114 9.63 5.45 -6.07
CA ILE A 114 11.00 5.31 -5.58
C ILE A 114 11.98 5.43 -6.74
N ASP A 115 13.05 6.21 -6.52
CA ASP A 115 14.22 6.17 -7.38
C ASP A 115 14.99 4.86 -7.14
N LEU A 116 14.86 3.94 -8.08
CA LEU A 116 15.45 2.60 -7.99
C LEU A 116 16.95 2.59 -8.35
N ASP A 117 17.47 3.61 -9.04
CA ASP A 117 18.87 3.66 -9.49
C ASP A 117 19.85 3.65 -8.31
N GLN A 118 19.45 4.20 -7.16
CA GLN A 118 20.24 4.18 -5.94
C GLN A 118 20.57 2.78 -5.42
N PHE A 119 19.80 1.76 -5.81
CA PHE A 119 19.99 0.36 -5.35
C PHE A 119 20.80 -0.49 -6.32
N LYS A 120 21.18 0.06 -7.47
CA LYS A 120 21.95 -0.67 -8.48
C LYS A 120 23.28 -1.15 -7.93
N ASP A 121 23.51 -2.46 -8.01
CA ASP A 121 24.70 -3.15 -7.52
C ASP A 121 25.00 -2.96 -6.02
N GLN A 122 23.98 -2.53 -5.25
CA GLN A 122 24.10 -2.33 -3.80
C GLN A 122 23.67 -3.56 -3.01
N ARG A 123 24.17 -3.65 -1.77
CA ARG A 123 23.67 -4.57 -0.76
C ARG A 123 22.54 -3.91 0.00
N VAL A 124 21.35 -4.51 0.00
CA VAL A 124 20.14 -3.90 0.56
C VAL A 124 19.64 -4.74 1.74
N VAL A 125 19.34 -4.06 2.85
CA VAL A 125 18.62 -4.65 3.99
C VAL A 125 17.20 -4.10 3.99
N VAL A 126 16.23 -4.97 3.78
CA VAL A 126 14.80 -4.62 3.85
C VAL A 126 14.32 -4.80 5.29
N LYS A 127 13.69 -3.78 5.84
CA LYS A 127 13.09 -3.83 7.17
C LYS A 127 11.72 -3.13 7.20
N GLY A 128 10.97 -3.38 8.25
CA GLY A 128 9.65 -2.80 8.54
C GLY A 128 9.03 -3.49 9.75
N CYS A 129 7.85 -3.09 10.18
CA CYS A 129 7.07 -3.67 11.27
C CYS A 129 7.50 -3.30 12.70
N SER A 130 8.16 -2.17 12.92
CA SER A 130 8.45 -1.70 14.28
C SER A 130 7.33 -0.81 14.84
N ASN A 131 6.84 0.14 14.04
CA ASN A 131 5.89 1.17 14.50
C ASN A 131 4.56 1.13 13.76
N VAL A 132 4.55 0.66 12.51
CA VAL A 132 3.35 0.53 11.67
C VAL A 132 3.26 -0.87 11.08
N GLU A 133 2.05 -1.31 10.84
CA GLU A 133 1.81 -2.59 10.16
C GLU A 133 2.11 -2.44 8.67
N VAL A 134 3.09 -3.22 8.19
CA VAL A 134 3.45 -3.31 6.79
C VAL A 134 2.89 -4.61 6.22
N PRO A 135 2.00 -4.58 5.21
CA PRO A 135 1.44 -5.80 4.64
C PRO A 135 2.52 -6.63 3.93
N VAL A 136 2.39 -7.95 3.98
CA VAL A 136 3.32 -8.88 3.31
C VAL A 136 3.45 -8.55 1.81
N PHE A 137 2.39 -8.05 1.19
CA PHE A 137 2.41 -7.51 -0.16
C PHE A 137 3.59 -6.55 -0.41
N ALA A 138 3.83 -5.60 0.50
CA ALA A 138 4.88 -4.60 0.33
C ALA A 138 6.29 -5.22 0.31
N TYR A 139 6.53 -6.27 1.10
CA TYR A 139 7.79 -6.99 1.09
C TYR A 139 8.00 -7.75 -0.23
N VAL A 140 6.98 -8.46 -0.71
CA VAL A 140 7.05 -9.19 -1.98
C VAL A 140 7.26 -8.21 -3.15
N GLU A 141 6.55 -7.09 -3.16
CA GLU A 141 6.68 -6.06 -4.17
C GLU A 141 8.08 -5.40 -4.14
N THR A 142 8.63 -5.17 -2.96
CA THR A 142 10.00 -4.68 -2.81
C THR A 142 11.02 -5.63 -3.45
N ILE A 143 10.87 -6.94 -3.29
CA ILE A 143 11.73 -7.91 -3.97
C ILE A 143 11.59 -7.84 -5.49
N ARG A 144 10.36 -7.71 -6.00
CA ARG A 144 10.12 -7.54 -7.44
C ARG A 144 10.87 -6.33 -8.01
N LEU A 145 10.90 -5.23 -7.27
CA LEU A 145 11.57 -4.00 -7.66
C LEU A 145 13.10 -4.07 -7.55
N LEU A 146 13.62 -4.61 -6.46
CA LEU A 146 15.04 -4.56 -6.12
C LEU A 146 15.86 -5.71 -6.71
N GLN A 147 15.27 -6.90 -6.89
CA GLN A 147 16.01 -8.08 -7.34
C GLN A 147 16.74 -7.89 -8.68
N PRO A 148 16.18 -7.20 -9.68
CA PRO A 148 16.88 -6.97 -10.95
C PRO A 148 18.11 -6.05 -10.83
N LEU A 149 18.20 -5.25 -9.77
CA LEU A 149 19.17 -4.18 -9.61
C LEU A 149 20.20 -4.45 -8.53
N ALA A 150 19.75 -4.95 -7.38
CA ALA A 150 20.60 -5.12 -6.19
C ALA A 150 21.63 -6.23 -6.36
N LYS A 151 22.79 -6.05 -5.72
CA LYS A 151 23.82 -7.08 -5.59
C LYS A 151 23.40 -8.19 -4.63
N SER A 152 22.76 -7.82 -3.52
CA SER A 152 22.15 -8.74 -2.56
C SER A 152 21.03 -8.09 -1.78
N ILE A 153 20.07 -8.89 -1.33
CA ILE A 153 18.95 -8.45 -0.52
C ILE A 153 18.90 -9.32 0.73
N MET A 154 18.77 -8.68 1.87
CA MET A 154 18.63 -9.29 3.19
C MET A 154 17.39 -8.73 3.87
N TYR A 155 16.84 -9.46 4.82
CA TYR A 155 15.73 -9.00 5.65
C TYR A 155 16.13 -8.93 7.11
N GLY A 156 15.70 -7.89 7.81
CA GLY A 156 15.91 -7.71 9.24
C GLY A 156 16.72 -6.45 9.58
N GLU A 157 17.27 -6.43 10.78
CA GLU A 157 18.18 -5.37 11.21
C GLU A 157 19.60 -5.66 10.75
N PRO A 158 20.46 -4.64 10.49
CA PRO A 158 21.81 -4.84 9.98
C PRO A 158 22.70 -5.78 10.82
N CYS A 159 22.41 -5.89 12.13
CA CYS A 159 23.11 -6.79 13.05
C CYS A 159 22.58 -8.23 13.08
N SER A 160 21.37 -8.48 12.53
CA SER A 160 20.74 -9.80 12.53
C SER A 160 19.86 -9.94 11.30
N THR A 161 20.44 -10.29 10.17
CA THR A 161 19.78 -10.38 8.88
C THR A 161 19.55 -11.81 8.42
N VAL A 162 18.43 -12.02 7.70
CA VAL A 162 18.14 -13.24 6.96
C VAL A 162 18.47 -12.99 5.48
N PRO A 163 19.36 -13.79 4.85
CA PRO A 163 19.64 -13.68 3.43
C PRO A 163 18.39 -14.03 2.60
N ILE A 164 18.05 -13.18 1.63
CA ILE A 164 16.91 -13.38 0.71
C ILE A 164 17.40 -13.64 -0.71
N TYR A 165 18.33 -12.81 -1.19
CA TYR A 165 18.81 -12.87 -2.57
C TYR A 165 20.28 -12.48 -2.66
N LYS A 166 21.00 -13.15 -3.56
CA LYS A 166 22.35 -12.78 -3.98
C LYS A 166 22.46 -12.94 -5.49
N LYS A 167 22.88 -11.88 -6.17
CA LYS A 167 23.13 -11.89 -7.62
C LYS A 167 24.18 -12.98 -7.94
N PRO A 168 23.94 -13.86 -8.91
CA PRO A 168 24.95 -14.79 -9.40
C PRO A 168 26.17 -14.03 -9.93
N ASN A 169 27.35 -14.63 -9.75
CA ASN A 169 28.60 -14.08 -10.29
C ASN A 169 28.63 -14.21 -11.81
#